data_1e8756fa80ee1c7d5efd6d12eb77bf4c
#
_entry.id   1e8756fa80ee1c7d5efd6d12eb77bf4c
#
_cell.length_a   1.000
_cell.length_b   1.000
_cell.length_c   1.000
_cell.angle_alpha   90.00
_cell.angle_beta   90.00
_cell.angle_gamma   90.00
#
_symmetry.space_group_name_H-M   'P 1'
#
loop_
_entity.id
_entity.type
_entity.pdbx_description
1 polymer ?
#
loop_
_entity_poly.entity_id
_entity_poly.type
_entity_poly.pdbx_seq_one_letter_code
_entity_poly.pdbx_strand_id
1 'polypeptide(L)'
;TTLTGYYKYQPVNINYAKTPYENLKGKLDSCYIYVALFDWTSPFHVNTQTGTFVDMSKAIAVGELKDSRTMNDFEKFTIDIKYRDRTKIPTYILIVATASKYGDYFTGGEGSKLWIDEFELGFEPPEK
;
A
#
# COMPACT_ATOMS: atom_id res chain seq x y z
N THR A 1 16.24 5.03 0.60
CA THR A 1 15.49 4.30 -0.43
C THR A 1 14.07 4.84 -0.51
N THR A 2 13.59 5.12 -1.70
CA THR A 2 12.28 5.73 -1.93
C THR A 2 11.53 5.00 -3.04
N LEU A 3 10.20 5.01 -2.94
CA LEU A 3 9.32 4.70 -4.06
C LEU A 3 8.64 5.98 -4.49
N THR A 4 8.81 6.37 -5.75
CA THR A 4 8.13 7.52 -6.34
C THR A 4 7.16 7.07 -7.41
N GLY A 5 6.24 7.92 -7.75
CA GLY A 5 5.28 7.70 -8.80
C GLY A 5 4.25 8.81 -8.87
N TYR A 6 3.22 8.56 -9.64
CA TYR A 6 2.10 9.48 -9.78
C TYR A 6 0.81 8.74 -9.45
N TYR A 7 -0.11 9.42 -8.79
CA TYR A 7 -1.42 8.85 -8.49
C TYR A 7 -2.52 9.89 -8.60
N LYS A 8 -3.72 9.40 -8.80
CA LYS A 8 -4.95 10.18 -8.74
C LYS A 8 -5.99 9.35 -8.01
N TYR A 9 -6.70 9.95 -7.05
CA TYR A 9 -7.68 9.24 -6.24
C TYR A 9 -9.02 9.96 -6.21
N GLN A 10 -10.08 9.18 -6.33
CA GLN A 10 -11.45 9.67 -6.21
C GLN A 10 -12.22 8.71 -5.30
N PRO A 11 -12.30 9.03 -3.99
CA PRO A 11 -13.01 8.19 -3.03
C PRO A 11 -14.51 8.40 -3.09
N VAL A 12 -15.24 7.39 -2.65
CA VAL A 12 -16.64 7.53 -2.23
C VAL A 12 -16.72 7.13 -0.76
N ASN A 13 -17.86 7.39 -0.12
CA ASN A 13 -18.05 6.96 1.25
C ASN A 13 -18.10 5.43 1.33
N ILE A 14 -17.56 4.90 2.41
CA ILE A 14 -17.62 3.46 2.69
C ILE A 14 -19.09 3.08 2.83
N ASN A 15 -19.58 2.23 1.92
CA ASN A 15 -20.96 1.78 1.87
C ASN A 15 -21.11 0.30 2.20
N TYR A 16 -20.00 -0.40 2.35
CA TYR A 16 -19.97 -1.79 2.76
C TYR A 16 -18.88 -1.96 3.81
N ALA A 17 -19.25 -2.46 4.99
CA ALA A 17 -18.32 -2.66 6.09
C ALA A 17 -18.67 -3.94 6.84
N LYS A 18 -17.70 -4.85 6.93
CA LYS A 18 -17.85 -6.13 7.61
C LYS A 18 -17.27 -6.04 9.03
N THR A 19 -17.81 -6.82 9.94
CA THR A 19 -17.32 -6.91 11.32
C THR A 19 -15.79 -7.16 11.34
N PRO A 20 -15.01 -6.44 12.14
CA PRO A 20 -15.39 -5.45 13.17
C PRO A 20 -15.35 -3.99 12.68
N TYR A 21 -15.48 -3.74 11.38
CA TYR A 21 -15.27 -2.42 10.78
C TYR A 21 -16.56 -1.64 10.50
N GLU A 22 -17.69 -2.05 11.07
CA GLU A 22 -19.00 -1.44 10.80
C GLU A 22 -19.04 0.05 11.16
N ASN A 23 -18.23 0.48 12.11
CA ASN A 23 -18.13 1.89 12.52
C ASN A 23 -17.53 2.78 11.42
N LEU A 24 -16.92 2.20 10.39
CA LEU A 24 -16.36 2.94 9.25
C LEU A 24 -17.42 3.27 8.20
N LYS A 25 -18.56 2.60 8.22
CA LYS A 25 -19.63 2.85 7.23
C LYS A 25 -20.09 4.31 7.29
N GLY A 26 -20.15 4.94 6.14
CA GLY A 26 -20.49 6.36 6.00
C GLY A 26 -19.27 7.30 6.05
N LYS A 27 -18.12 6.83 6.47
CA LYS A 27 -16.88 7.61 6.43
C LYS A 27 -16.28 7.55 5.03
N LEU A 28 -15.50 8.58 4.69
CA LEU A 28 -14.85 8.64 3.39
C LEU A 28 -13.80 7.54 3.27
N ASP A 29 -13.80 6.85 2.12
CA ASP A 29 -12.81 5.80 1.84
C ASP A 29 -11.40 6.39 1.70
N SER A 30 -10.40 5.54 1.79
CA SER A 30 -9.00 5.93 1.65
C SER A 30 -8.29 4.97 0.71
N CYS A 31 -7.47 5.52 -0.19
CA CYS A 31 -6.52 4.68 -0.92
C CYS A 31 -5.34 4.33 -0.01
N TYR A 32 -4.64 3.28 -0.40
CA TYR A 32 -3.47 2.81 0.33
C TYR A 32 -2.44 2.28 -0.66
N ILE A 33 -1.25 2.85 -0.60
CA ILE A 33 -0.11 2.35 -1.36
C ILE A 33 0.96 2.00 -0.33
N TYR A 34 1.42 0.77 -0.31
CA TYR A 34 2.52 0.40 0.56
C TYR A 34 3.57 -0.41 -0.18
N VAL A 35 4.78 -0.33 0.32
CA VAL A 35 5.93 -1.02 -0.21
C VAL A 35 6.67 -1.68 0.94
N ALA A 36 7.13 -2.90 0.71
CA ALA A 36 7.90 -3.64 1.69
C ALA A 36 9.02 -4.42 1.00
N LEU A 37 10.16 -4.53 1.67
CA LEU A 37 11.29 -5.32 1.23
C LEU A 37 11.41 -6.55 2.12
N PHE A 38 11.71 -7.69 1.50
CA PHE A 38 11.82 -8.99 2.16
C PHE A 38 13.08 -9.70 1.72
N ASP A 39 13.54 -10.63 2.55
CA ASP A 39 14.68 -11.51 2.25
C ASP A 39 14.23 -12.93 1.85
N TRP A 40 13.06 -13.03 1.23
CA TRP A 40 12.52 -14.31 0.77
C TRP A 40 13.46 -15.03 -0.19
N THR A 41 13.38 -16.36 -0.18
CA THR A 41 14.12 -17.23 -1.11
C THR A 41 13.27 -17.64 -2.31
N SER A 42 11.97 -17.40 -2.26
CA SER A 42 11.04 -17.71 -3.34
C SER A 42 9.85 -16.73 -3.33
N PRO A 43 9.15 -16.54 -4.46
CA PRO A 43 7.98 -15.67 -4.51
C PRO A 43 6.89 -16.09 -3.53
N PHE A 44 6.17 -15.11 -3.00
CA PHE A 44 5.03 -15.32 -2.12
C PHE A 44 3.73 -15.20 -2.90
N HIS A 45 2.79 -16.11 -2.65
CA HIS A 45 1.48 -16.09 -3.28
C HIS A 45 0.40 -15.77 -2.24
N VAL A 46 -0.27 -14.64 -2.44
CA VAL A 46 -1.42 -14.25 -1.61
C VAL A 46 -2.65 -15.03 -2.07
N ASN A 47 -3.36 -15.62 -1.12
CA ASN A 47 -4.63 -16.30 -1.39
C ASN A 47 -5.66 -15.88 -0.35
N THR A 48 -6.58 -15.01 -0.76
CA THR A 48 -7.61 -14.47 0.13
C THR A 48 -8.66 -15.50 0.53
N GLN A 49 -8.86 -16.52 -0.30
CA GLN A 49 -9.83 -17.60 -0.02
C GLN A 49 -9.35 -18.51 1.11
N THR A 50 -8.05 -18.76 1.20
CA THR A 50 -7.46 -19.58 2.25
C THR A 50 -6.95 -18.77 3.43
N GLY A 51 -7.02 -17.43 3.35
CA GLY A 51 -6.50 -16.55 4.39
C GLY A 51 -4.99 -16.43 4.39
N THR A 52 -4.34 -16.72 3.25
CA THR A 52 -2.89 -16.62 3.12
C THR A 52 -2.51 -15.20 2.75
N PHE A 53 -1.96 -14.45 3.70
CA PHE A 53 -1.50 -13.07 3.53
C PHE A 53 -0.02 -12.96 3.85
N VAL A 54 0.60 -11.88 3.33
CA VAL A 54 1.98 -11.55 3.65
C VAL A 54 2.11 -11.21 5.13
N ASP A 55 3.07 -11.81 5.81
CA ASP A 55 3.41 -11.45 7.18
C ASP A 55 4.31 -10.21 7.18
N MET A 56 3.71 -9.04 7.36
CA MET A 56 4.42 -7.76 7.34
C MET A 56 5.39 -7.59 8.51
N SER A 57 5.27 -8.40 9.58
CA SER A 57 6.23 -8.36 10.68
C SER A 57 7.63 -8.85 10.25
N LYS A 58 7.71 -9.60 9.15
CA LYS A 58 8.96 -10.10 8.58
C LYS A 58 9.57 -9.16 7.55
N ALA A 59 8.92 -8.05 7.23
CA ALA A 59 9.48 -7.06 6.31
C ALA A 59 10.73 -6.43 6.92
N ILE A 60 11.79 -6.32 6.13
CA ILE A 60 13.04 -5.69 6.56
C ILE A 60 13.03 -4.18 6.34
N ALA A 61 12.14 -3.69 5.47
CA ALA A 61 11.93 -2.27 5.24
C ALA A 61 10.48 -2.05 4.78
N VAL A 62 9.89 -0.92 5.16
CA VAL A 62 8.49 -0.60 4.82
C VAL A 62 8.31 0.88 4.55
N GLY A 63 7.33 1.20 3.71
CA GLY A 63 6.85 2.56 3.49
C GLY A 63 5.40 2.54 3.07
N GLU A 64 4.67 3.64 3.30
CA GLU A 64 3.26 3.71 2.96
C GLU A 64 2.78 5.13 2.65
N LEU A 65 1.68 5.19 1.91
CA LEU A 65 0.93 6.41 1.63
C LEU A 65 -0.56 6.10 1.76
N LYS A 66 -1.28 6.97 2.45
CA LYS A 66 -2.74 6.93 2.59
C LYS A 66 -3.32 8.29 2.20
N ASP A 67 -4.42 8.31 1.48
CA ASP A 67 -5.06 9.56 1.09
C ASP A 67 -6.57 9.35 0.90
N SER A 68 -7.35 10.35 1.31
CA SER A 68 -8.81 10.38 1.13
C SER A 68 -9.27 11.59 0.31
N ARG A 69 -8.35 12.38 -0.24
CA ARG A 69 -8.70 13.57 -1.02
C ARG A 69 -9.28 13.19 -2.38
N THR A 70 -10.23 13.97 -2.84
CA THR A 70 -10.68 13.89 -4.23
C THR A 70 -9.71 14.68 -5.10
N MET A 71 -9.11 13.99 -6.06
CA MET A 71 -8.10 14.57 -6.94
C MET A 71 -8.62 14.62 -8.37
N ASN A 72 -8.41 15.75 -9.05
CA ASN A 72 -8.80 15.91 -10.46
C ASN A 72 -7.63 15.57 -11.41
N ASP A 73 -6.41 15.67 -10.93
CA ASP A 73 -5.19 15.45 -11.70
C ASP A 73 -4.26 14.49 -10.97
N PHE A 74 -3.35 13.89 -11.73
CA PHE A 74 -2.26 13.11 -11.14
C PHE A 74 -1.32 14.01 -10.34
N GLU A 75 -0.90 13.54 -9.17
CA GLU A 75 0.12 14.20 -8.35
C GLU A 75 1.27 13.22 -8.10
N LYS A 76 2.48 13.78 -8.05
CA LYS A 76 3.66 13.00 -7.70
C LYS A 76 3.64 12.65 -6.23
N PHE A 77 4.02 11.40 -5.90
CA PHE A 77 4.25 11.00 -4.52
C PHE A 77 5.68 10.49 -4.34
N THR A 78 6.15 10.58 -3.10
CA THR A 78 7.41 9.99 -2.66
C THR A 78 7.16 9.26 -1.35
N ILE A 79 7.42 7.96 -1.34
CA ILE A 79 7.31 7.15 -0.13
C ILE A 79 8.72 6.81 0.33
N ASP A 80 9.08 7.23 1.56
CA ASP A 80 10.34 6.84 2.18
C ASP A 80 10.22 5.40 2.67
N ILE A 81 11.15 4.56 2.22
CA ILE A 81 11.21 3.16 2.64
C ILE A 81 12.21 3.08 3.79
N LYS A 82 11.68 2.82 4.99
CA LYS A 82 12.48 2.81 6.21
C LYS A 82 12.86 1.39 6.59
N TYR A 83 14.16 1.16 6.79
CA TYR A 83 14.68 -0.12 7.21
C TYR A 83 14.39 -0.37 8.69
N ARG A 84 13.91 -1.59 8.97
CA ARG A 84 13.77 -2.13 10.33
C ARG A 84 15.00 -2.94 10.73
N ASP A 85 15.64 -3.55 9.74
CA ASP A 85 16.84 -4.40 9.95
C ASP A 85 17.81 -4.15 8.80
N ARG A 86 18.86 -3.40 9.07
CA ARG A 86 19.89 -3.07 8.07
C ARG A 86 20.95 -4.17 7.90
N THR A 87 20.87 -5.25 8.69
CA THR A 87 21.80 -6.38 8.60
C THR A 87 21.39 -7.38 7.53
N LYS A 88 20.14 -7.31 7.06
CA LYS A 88 19.60 -8.20 6.04
C LYS A 88 19.61 -7.53 4.67
N ILE A 89 19.88 -8.35 3.64
CA ILE A 89 19.89 -7.88 2.25
C ILE A 89 18.53 -8.21 1.64
N PRO A 90 17.78 -7.22 1.13
CA PRO A 90 16.51 -7.49 0.50
C PRO A 90 16.68 -8.23 -0.83
N THR A 91 15.83 -9.20 -1.07
CA THR A 91 15.78 -10.01 -2.30
C THR A 91 14.47 -9.85 -3.05
N TYR A 92 13.41 -9.42 -2.37
CA TYR A 92 12.10 -9.20 -2.96
C TYR A 92 11.52 -7.87 -2.53
N ILE A 93 10.81 -7.22 -3.45
CA ILE A 93 9.99 -6.05 -3.18
C ILE A 93 8.51 -6.41 -3.37
N LEU A 94 7.68 -5.95 -2.44
CA LEU A 94 6.24 -6.03 -2.55
C LEU A 94 5.69 -4.62 -2.65
N ILE A 95 4.92 -4.33 -3.68
CA ILE A 95 4.19 -3.06 -3.84
C ILE A 95 2.72 -3.39 -3.96
N VAL A 96 1.91 -2.80 -3.10
CA VAL A 96 0.45 -2.95 -3.14
C VAL A 96 -0.19 -1.58 -3.23
N ALA A 97 -1.08 -1.41 -4.20
CA ALA A 97 -1.88 -0.20 -4.37
C ALA A 97 -3.36 -0.59 -4.40
N THR A 98 -4.15 0.03 -3.55
CA THR A 98 -5.57 -0.28 -3.46
C THR A 98 -6.41 0.99 -3.32
N ALA A 99 -7.58 0.99 -3.95
CA ALA A 99 -8.55 2.09 -3.86
C ALA A 99 -9.27 2.12 -2.52
N SER A 100 -9.26 1.03 -1.76
CA SER A 100 -9.94 0.91 -0.46
C SER A 100 -8.99 0.28 0.55
N LYS A 101 -8.53 1.06 1.51
CA LYS A 101 -7.54 0.64 2.50
C LYS A 101 -7.94 -0.63 3.25
N TYR A 102 -9.24 -0.77 3.55
CA TYR A 102 -9.75 -1.92 4.29
C TYR A 102 -10.40 -2.97 3.38
N GLY A 103 -10.05 -2.95 2.07
CA GLY A 103 -10.60 -3.89 1.08
C GLY A 103 -10.37 -5.35 1.41
N ASP A 104 -9.21 -5.68 2.01
CA ASP A 104 -8.90 -7.05 2.45
C ASP A 104 -9.84 -7.55 3.55
N TYR A 105 -10.51 -6.63 4.25
CA TYR A 105 -11.48 -6.91 5.30
C TYR A 105 -12.92 -6.73 4.80
N PHE A 106 -13.13 -6.77 3.48
CA PHE A 106 -14.44 -6.59 2.85
C PHE A 106 -15.13 -5.29 3.27
N THR A 107 -14.33 -4.22 3.41
CA THR A 107 -14.80 -2.92 3.85
C THR A 107 -14.28 -1.86 2.90
N GLY A 108 -15.17 -1.09 2.31
CA GLY A 108 -14.79 -0.06 1.34
C GLY A 108 -15.97 0.65 0.71
N GLY A 109 -15.66 1.64 -0.11
CA GLY A 109 -16.63 2.38 -0.90
C GLY A 109 -16.69 1.82 -2.32
N GLU A 110 -17.81 1.25 -2.69
CA GLU A 110 -18.03 0.84 -4.08
C GLU A 110 -18.02 2.08 -4.97
N GLY A 111 -17.12 2.09 -5.95
CA GLY A 111 -16.92 3.24 -6.83
C GLY A 111 -15.70 4.09 -6.51
N SER A 112 -15.00 3.83 -5.41
CA SER A 112 -13.68 4.45 -5.17
C SER A 112 -12.71 4.05 -6.27
N LYS A 113 -11.94 5.02 -6.80
CA LYS A 113 -11.04 4.80 -7.93
C LYS A 113 -9.66 5.33 -7.64
N LEU A 114 -8.67 4.49 -7.85
CA LEU A 114 -7.25 4.85 -7.75
C LEU A 114 -6.58 4.61 -9.10
N TRP A 115 -5.93 5.65 -9.63
CA TRP A 115 -5.05 5.55 -10.80
C TRP A 115 -3.61 5.70 -10.34
N ILE A 116 -2.73 4.87 -10.88
CA ILE A 116 -1.30 4.88 -10.57
C ILE A 116 -0.50 4.85 -11.86
N ASP A 117 0.67 5.50 -11.85
CA ASP A 117 1.54 5.54 -13.01
C ASP A 117 2.99 5.81 -12.60
N GLU A 118 3.92 5.36 -13.44
CA GLU A 118 5.35 5.69 -13.39
C GLU A 118 6.01 5.40 -12.04
N PHE A 119 5.79 4.20 -11.49
CA PHE A 119 6.50 3.78 -10.29
C PHE A 119 8.00 3.66 -10.54
N GLU A 120 8.79 4.28 -9.67
CA GLU A 120 10.24 4.24 -9.75
C GLU A 120 10.84 4.03 -8.37
N LEU A 121 11.76 3.07 -8.27
CA LEU A 121 12.50 2.82 -7.03
C LEU A 121 13.78 3.65 -7.04
N GLY A 122 13.93 4.51 -6.03
CA GLY A 122 15.11 5.34 -5.85
C GLY A 122 15.99 4.82 -4.72
N PHE A 123 17.28 4.96 -4.89
CA PHE A 123 18.26 4.55 -3.89
C PHE A 123 19.02 5.78 -3.40
N GLU A 124 19.22 5.84 -2.07
CA GLU A 124 20.06 6.87 -1.49
C GLU A 124 21.52 6.60 -1.87
N PRO A 125 22.31 7.67 -2.11
CA PRO A 125 23.74 7.48 -2.28
C PRO A 125 24.34 6.83 -1.02
N PRO A 126 25.35 5.97 -1.17
CA PRO A 126 25.99 5.39 0.00
C PRO A 126 26.59 6.47 0.88
N GLU A 127 26.44 6.31 2.18
CA GLU A 127 27.07 7.21 3.14
C GLU A 127 28.60 7.11 3.03
N LYS A 128 29.22 8.27 3.06
CA LYS A 128 30.69 8.35 3.01
C LYS A 128 31.31 8.21 4.38
#